data_71c594c643c02b08284ccfe0f6f582df
#
_entry.id   71c594c643c02b08284ccfe0f6f582df
#
_cell.length_a   1.000
_cell.length_b   1.000
_cell.length_c   1.000
_cell.angle_alpha   90.00
_cell.angle_beta   90.00
_cell.angle_gamma   90.00
#
_symmetry.space_group_name_H-M   'P 1'
#
loop_
_entity.id
_entity.type
_entity.pdbx_description
1 polymer ?
#
loop_
_entity_poly.entity_id
_entity_poly.type
_entity_poly.pdbx_seq_one_letter_code
_entity_poly.pdbx_strand_id
1 'polypeptide(L)'
;IRGLLLFFANILFFYSISIISLSKALTLAFIAPLIVTILSPVLLNEKVGFKRWAAVITGFIGSIIVLRPGFVEINLATISALGTGFLYGIYLIVTRKLHNSDHPLLTLLITGIVGAVIGSTIMPVVWVQPTLIEWYMMFAIGFFASIGHLLLILSLRYADASKLAPFGYFEIITNIIIGYYFFNHFPDTWTFL
;
A
#
# COMPACT_ATOMS: atom_id res chain seq x y z
N ILE A 1 6.12 0.27 16.74
CA ILE A 1 5.82 -0.92 15.91
C ILE A 1 5.19 -0.49 14.57
N ARG A 2 4.09 0.28 14.60
CA ARG A 2 3.34 0.73 13.41
C ARG A 2 4.22 1.40 12.35
N GLY A 3 5.05 2.39 12.75
CA GLY A 3 5.98 3.08 11.84
C GLY A 3 7.05 2.14 11.25
N LEU A 4 7.50 1.15 12.00
CA LEU A 4 8.44 0.14 11.52
C LEU A 4 7.81 -0.74 10.43
N LEU A 5 6.56 -1.20 10.65
CA LEU A 5 5.85 -2.01 9.66
C LEU A 5 5.71 -1.29 8.32
N LEU A 6 5.31 -0.01 8.37
CA LEU A 6 5.17 0.80 7.17
C LEU A 6 6.53 1.08 6.51
N PHE A 7 7.56 1.40 7.30
CA PHE A 7 8.90 1.65 6.78
C PHE A 7 9.45 0.42 6.05
N PHE A 8 9.42 -0.75 6.69
CA PHE A 8 9.89 -1.98 6.05
C PHE A 8 9.04 -2.39 4.84
N ALA A 9 7.72 -2.18 4.88
CA ALA A 9 6.87 -2.40 3.72
C ALA A 9 7.33 -1.53 2.54
N ASN A 10 7.61 -0.25 2.76
CA ASN A 10 8.12 0.64 1.72
C ASN A 10 9.50 0.20 1.19
N ILE A 11 10.44 -0.16 2.06
CA ILE A 11 11.76 -0.66 1.63
C ILE A 11 11.62 -1.89 0.73
N LEU A 12 10.81 -2.86 1.13
CA LEU A 12 10.56 -4.06 0.33
C LEU A 12 9.88 -3.72 -1.00
N PHE A 13 8.96 -2.76 -1.02
CA PHE A 13 8.30 -2.32 -2.24
C PHE A 13 9.28 -1.68 -3.22
N PHE A 14 10.06 -0.70 -2.76
CA PHE A 14 11.05 -0.01 -3.61
C PHE A 14 12.14 -0.97 -4.10
N TYR A 15 12.61 -1.89 -3.26
CA TYR A 15 13.50 -2.95 -3.70
C TYR A 15 12.86 -3.83 -4.77
N SER A 16 11.61 -4.22 -4.60
CA SER A 16 10.90 -5.02 -5.58
C SER A 16 10.80 -4.32 -6.95
N ILE A 17 10.34 -3.06 -6.99
CA ILE A 17 10.17 -2.32 -8.25
C ILE A 17 11.49 -1.91 -8.92
N SER A 18 12.60 -1.99 -8.23
CA SER A 18 13.93 -1.81 -8.85
C SER A 18 14.36 -3.01 -9.71
N ILE A 19 13.71 -4.16 -9.56
CA ILE A 19 14.08 -5.42 -10.22
C ILE A 19 12.95 -5.96 -11.11
N ILE A 20 11.71 -5.91 -10.63
CA ILE A 20 10.53 -6.37 -11.38
C ILE A 20 9.64 -5.18 -11.75
N SER A 21 8.80 -5.36 -12.78
CA SER A 21 7.90 -4.29 -13.23
C SER A 21 6.94 -3.86 -12.11
N LEU A 22 6.56 -2.58 -12.13
CA LEU A 22 5.62 -2.00 -11.18
C LEU A 22 4.29 -2.78 -11.13
N SER A 23 3.78 -3.22 -12.30
CA SER A 23 2.58 -4.07 -12.39
C SER A 23 2.71 -5.36 -11.58
N LYS A 24 3.84 -6.07 -11.71
CA LYS A 24 4.10 -7.31 -10.97
C LYS A 24 4.17 -7.05 -9.47
N ALA A 25 4.92 -6.02 -9.07
CA ALA A 25 5.08 -5.65 -7.67
C ALA A 25 3.74 -5.25 -7.03
N LEU A 26 2.94 -4.41 -7.70
CA LEU A 26 1.62 -3.99 -7.22
C LEU A 26 0.65 -5.18 -7.10
N THR A 27 0.58 -6.06 -8.12
CA THR A 27 -0.29 -7.25 -8.05
C THR A 27 0.01 -8.09 -6.81
N LEU A 28 1.30 -8.30 -6.51
CA LEU A 28 1.72 -9.07 -5.34
C LEU A 28 1.46 -8.31 -4.03
N ALA A 29 1.65 -6.99 -4.00
CA ALA A 29 1.34 -6.16 -2.83
C ALA A 29 -0.17 -6.10 -2.54
N PHE A 30 -1.03 -6.25 -3.54
CA PHE A 30 -2.50 -6.30 -3.38
C PHE A 30 -3.03 -7.53 -2.64
N ILE A 31 -2.17 -8.40 -2.11
CA ILE A 31 -2.57 -9.35 -1.07
C ILE A 31 -2.92 -8.65 0.25
N ALA A 32 -2.52 -7.40 0.48
CA ALA A 32 -2.77 -6.67 1.72
C ALA A 32 -4.25 -6.66 2.14
N PRO A 33 -5.24 -6.36 1.27
CA PRO A 33 -6.66 -6.45 1.62
C PRO A 33 -7.10 -7.88 2.02
N LEU A 34 -6.51 -8.92 1.42
CA LEU A 34 -6.76 -10.31 1.81
C LEU A 34 -6.23 -10.57 3.23
N ILE A 35 -5.00 -10.14 3.53
CA ILE A 35 -4.39 -10.25 4.87
C ILE A 35 -5.25 -9.54 5.91
N VAL A 36 -5.72 -8.30 5.61
CA VAL A 36 -6.63 -7.57 6.49
C VAL A 36 -7.91 -8.36 6.74
N THR A 37 -8.52 -8.90 5.70
CA THR A 37 -9.79 -9.66 5.80
C THR A 37 -9.63 -10.94 6.59
N ILE A 38 -8.49 -11.66 6.44
CA ILE A 38 -8.16 -12.88 7.18
C ILE A 38 -7.90 -12.57 8.67
N LEU A 39 -7.14 -11.51 8.95
CA LEU A 39 -6.69 -11.22 10.31
C LEU A 39 -7.70 -10.41 11.14
N SER A 40 -8.63 -9.69 10.52
CA SER A 40 -9.63 -8.89 11.22
C SER A 40 -10.46 -9.67 12.25
N PRO A 41 -10.99 -10.89 11.96
CA PRO A 41 -11.72 -11.65 12.96
C PRO A 41 -10.87 -12.03 14.18
N VAL A 42 -9.60 -12.37 13.96
CA VAL A 42 -8.70 -12.89 15.01
C VAL A 42 -8.11 -11.76 15.86
N LEU A 43 -7.68 -10.67 15.22
CA LEU A 43 -6.92 -9.60 15.90
C LEU A 43 -7.77 -8.39 16.31
N LEU A 44 -8.90 -8.18 15.65
CA LEU A 44 -9.80 -7.04 15.87
C LEU A 44 -11.19 -7.46 16.36
N ASN A 45 -11.50 -8.77 16.42
CA ASN A 45 -12.83 -9.32 16.74
C ASN A 45 -13.92 -8.79 15.77
N GLU A 46 -13.55 -8.44 14.53
CA GLU A 46 -14.50 -7.99 13.52
C GLU A 46 -15.24 -9.18 12.88
N LYS A 47 -16.56 -9.05 12.66
CA LYS A 47 -17.33 -10.08 11.95
C LYS A 47 -17.18 -9.88 10.44
N VAL A 48 -16.49 -10.80 9.78
CA VAL A 48 -16.32 -10.79 8.32
C VAL A 48 -17.32 -11.72 7.68
N GLY A 49 -18.39 -11.13 7.11
CA GLY A 49 -19.41 -11.89 6.40
C GLY A 49 -19.05 -12.19 4.94
N PHE A 50 -19.81 -13.07 4.31
CA PHE A 50 -19.61 -13.54 2.93
C PHE A 50 -19.45 -12.36 1.93
N LYS A 51 -20.20 -11.27 2.08
CA LYS A 51 -20.13 -10.11 1.18
C LYS A 51 -18.75 -9.45 1.17
N ARG A 52 -18.09 -9.35 2.34
CA ARG A 52 -16.76 -8.76 2.45
C ARG A 52 -15.71 -9.68 1.82
N TRP A 53 -15.82 -11.00 2.05
CA TRP A 53 -14.97 -11.99 1.39
C TRP A 53 -15.12 -11.94 -0.13
N ALA A 54 -16.36 -11.96 -0.63
CA ALA A 54 -16.62 -11.88 -2.06
C ALA A 54 -16.03 -10.61 -2.66
N ALA A 55 -16.21 -9.44 -2.03
CA ALA A 55 -15.67 -8.17 -2.51
C ALA A 55 -14.13 -8.17 -2.58
N VAL A 56 -13.44 -8.70 -1.55
CA VAL A 56 -11.98 -8.75 -1.53
C VAL A 56 -11.44 -9.74 -2.57
N ILE A 57 -12.05 -10.92 -2.70
CA ILE A 57 -11.63 -11.91 -3.68
C ILE A 57 -11.85 -11.38 -5.11
N THR A 58 -13.01 -10.79 -5.38
CA THR A 58 -13.30 -10.19 -6.70
C THR A 58 -12.33 -9.06 -7.02
N GLY A 59 -12.06 -8.17 -6.06
CA GLY A 59 -11.08 -7.09 -6.25
C GLY A 59 -9.66 -7.62 -6.50
N PHE A 60 -9.25 -8.68 -5.83
CA PHE A 60 -7.96 -9.31 -6.06
C PHE A 60 -7.86 -9.96 -7.44
N ILE A 61 -8.91 -10.68 -7.87
CA ILE A 61 -8.98 -11.24 -9.22
C ILE A 61 -8.95 -10.10 -10.26
N GLY A 62 -9.71 -9.02 -10.05
CA GLY A 62 -9.68 -7.84 -10.89
C GLY A 62 -8.27 -7.24 -11.00
N SER A 63 -7.51 -7.16 -9.89
CA SER A 63 -6.14 -6.66 -9.92
C SER A 63 -5.23 -7.53 -10.80
N ILE A 64 -5.38 -8.84 -10.77
CA ILE A 64 -4.62 -9.77 -11.62
C ILE A 64 -4.98 -9.57 -13.10
N ILE A 65 -6.26 -9.39 -13.42
CA ILE A 65 -6.72 -9.19 -14.80
C ILE A 65 -6.19 -7.87 -15.37
N VAL A 66 -6.25 -6.79 -14.60
CA VAL A 66 -5.83 -5.45 -15.04
C VAL A 66 -4.30 -5.34 -15.12
N LEU A 67 -3.61 -5.74 -14.07
CA LEU A 67 -2.15 -5.56 -13.97
C LEU A 67 -1.35 -6.60 -14.76
N ARG A 68 -1.93 -7.75 -15.07
CA ARG A 68 -1.34 -8.83 -15.90
C ARG A 68 0.13 -9.10 -15.56
N PRO A 69 0.42 -9.56 -14.33
CA PRO A 69 1.80 -9.75 -13.90
C PRO A 69 2.56 -10.78 -14.77
N GLY A 70 1.84 -11.60 -15.57
CA GLY A 70 2.41 -12.69 -16.33
C GLY A 70 2.99 -13.78 -15.42
N PHE A 71 3.90 -14.59 -15.96
CA PHE A 71 4.65 -15.51 -15.12
C PHE A 71 5.63 -14.75 -14.25
N VAL A 72 5.55 -15.00 -12.94
CA VAL A 72 6.42 -14.37 -11.95
C VAL A 72 7.42 -15.42 -11.49
N GLU A 73 8.68 -15.21 -11.81
CA GLU A 73 9.76 -16.03 -11.25
C GLU A 73 9.87 -15.79 -9.75
N ILE A 74 10.04 -16.88 -9.00
CA ILE A 74 10.26 -16.79 -7.56
C ILE A 74 11.70 -16.34 -7.33
N ASN A 75 11.86 -15.05 -7.06
CA ASN A 75 13.13 -14.44 -6.71
C ASN A 75 12.96 -13.51 -5.50
N LEU A 76 14.05 -12.95 -5.01
CA LEU A 76 14.01 -12.09 -3.83
C LEU A 76 13.10 -10.85 -4.01
N ALA A 77 13.03 -10.28 -5.23
CA ALA A 77 12.15 -9.14 -5.52
C ALA A 77 10.67 -9.52 -5.44
N THR A 78 10.31 -10.70 -5.94
CA THR A 78 8.94 -11.24 -5.85
C THR A 78 8.53 -11.49 -4.39
N ILE A 79 9.43 -12.09 -3.61
CA ILE A 79 9.20 -12.33 -2.17
C ILE A 79 9.07 -10.99 -1.44
N SER A 80 9.86 -9.98 -1.82
CA SER A 80 9.79 -8.63 -1.24
C SER A 80 8.45 -7.96 -1.55
N ALA A 81 7.92 -8.09 -2.77
CA ALA A 81 6.60 -7.56 -3.13
C ALA A 81 5.47 -8.21 -2.29
N LEU A 82 5.52 -9.53 -2.11
CA LEU A 82 4.59 -10.23 -1.20
C LEU A 82 4.77 -9.77 0.24
N GLY A 83 6.02 -9.62 0.70
CA GLY A 83 6.37 -9.08 2.01
C GLY A 83 5.79 -7.68 2.24
N THR A 84 5.82 -6.83 1.20
CA THR A 84 5.17 -5.50 1.23
C THR A 84 3.68 -5.62 1.57
N GLY A 85 2.94 -6.42 0.82
CA GLY A 85 1.50 -6.62 1.04
C GLY A 85 1.20 -7.19 2.43
N PHE A 86 2.01 -8.13 2.89
CA PHE A 86 1.87 -8.73 4.21
C PHE A 86 2.12 -7.70 5.34
N LEU A 87 3.24 -6.98 5.31
CA LEU A 87 3.57 -5.97 6.31
C LEU A 87 2.58 -4.80 6.29
N TYR A 88 2.15 -4.37 5.11
CA TYR A 88 1.16 -3.32 4.98
C TYR A 88 -0.21 -3.75 5.52
N GLY A 89 -0.64 -4.99 5.24
CA GLY A 89 -1.85 -5.56 5.84
C GLY A 89 -1.80 -5.58 7.37
N ILE A 90 -0.67 -6.01 7.96
CA ILE A 90 -0.46 -5.96 9.42
C ILE A 90 -0.47 -4.50 9.93
N TYR A 91 0.17 -3.57 9.20
CA TYR A 91 0.14 -2.14 9.53
C TYR A 91 -1.30 -1.61 9.63
N LEU A 92 -2.17 -1.96 8.69
CA LEU A 92 -3.59 -1.57 8.72
C LEU A 92 -4.33 -2.14 9.93
N ILE A 93 -4.11 -3.43 10.24
CA ILE A 93 -4.67 -4.09 11.43
C ILE A 93 -4.22 -3.40 12.74
N VAL A 94 -2.92 -3.14 12.87
CA VAL A 94 -2.37 -2.47 14.06
C VAL A 94 -2.90 -1.04 14.16
N THR A 95 -3.01 -0.33 13.04
CA THR A 95 -3.57 1.03 13.00
C THR A 95 -5.04 1.02 13.43
N ARG A 96 -5.83 0.07 12.95
CA ARG A 96 -7.23 -0.10 13.39
C ARG A 96 -7.32 -0.48 14.88
N LYS A 97 -6.46 -1.37 15.35
CA LYS A 97 -6.46 -1.78 16.76
C LYS A 97 -6.21 -0.62 17.72
N LEU A 98 -5.40 0.34 17.30
CA LEU A 98 -5.00 1.51 18.09
C LEU A 98 -5.85 2.77 17.82
N HIS A 99 -6.97 2.64 17.09
CA HIS A 99 -7.76 3.80 16.61
C HIS A 99 -8.30 4.72 17.72
N ASN A 100 -8.49 4.21 18.92
CA ASN A 100 -9.01 4.97 20.07
C ASN A 100 -7.91 5.47 21.03
N SER A 101 -6.66 4.98 20.88
CA SER A 101 -5.59 5.31 21.83
C SER A 101 -4.92 6.66 21.51
N ASP A 102 -4.83 7.03 20.24
CA ASP A 102 -4.05 8.16 19.79
C ASP A 102 -4.85 9.12 18.90
N HIS A 103 -4.48 10.39 18.93
CA HIS A 103 -5.02 11.37 17.97
C HIS A 103 -4.48 11.04 16.55
N PRO A 104 -5.30 11.09 15.48
CA PRO A 104 -4.88 10.74 14.11
C PRO A 104 -3.62 11.46 13.62
N LEU A 105 -3.50 12.75 13.91
CA LEU A 105 -2.31 13.53 13.55
C LEU A 105 -1.06 13.06 14.30
N LEU A 106 -1.19 12.68 15.58
CA LEU A 106 -0.07 12.12 16.34
C LEU A 106 0.35 10.76 15.77
N THR A 107 -0.63 9.95 15.37
CA THR A 107 -0.40 8.68 14.69
C THR A 107 0.41 8.87 13.41
N LEU A 108 0.00 9.82 12.56
CA LEU A 108 0.70 10.17 11.33
C LEU A 108 2.13 10.66 11.62
N LEU A 109 2.26 11.62 12.55
CA LEU A 109 3.54 12.24 12.91
C LEU A 109 4.55 11.20 13.41
N ILE A 110 4.16 10.35 14.38
CA ILE A 110 5.06 9.31 14.93
C ILE A 110 5.44 8.32 13.84
N THR A 111 4.51 7.93 12.96
CA THR A 111 4.80 7.03 11.85
C THR A 111 5.82 7.64 10.89
N GLY A 112 5.66 8.92 10.55
CA GLY A 112 6.60 9.67 9.71
C GLY A 112 7.97 9.85 10.36
N ILE A 113 8.04 10.21 11.65
CA ILE A 113 9.30 10.36 12.40
C ILE A 113 10.08 9.05 12.42
N VAL A 114 9.43 7.91 12.69
CA VAL A 114 10.10 6.60 12.69
C VAL A 114 10.73 6.32 11.32
N GLY A 115 9.98 6.55 10.24
CA GLY A 115 10.51 6.39 8.89
C GLY A 115 11.65 7.35 8.57
N ALA A 116 11.51 8.63 8.96
CA ALA A 116 12.55 9.65 8.75
C ALA A 116 13.83 9.33 9.51
N VAL A 117 13.73 8.96 10.80
CA VAL A 117 14.92 8.63 11.62
C VAL A 117 15.66 7.43 11.04
N ILE A 118 14.97 6.33 10.75
CA ILE A 118 15.62 5.13 10.22
C ILE A 118 16.15 5.40 8.80
N GLY A 119 15.36 6.04 7.94
CA GLY A 119 15.80 6.42 6.59
C GLY A 119 17.05 7.29 6.60
N SER A 120 17.12 8.27 7.53
CA SER A 120 18.28 9.15 7.67
C SER A 120 19.57 8.41 8.08
N THR A 121 19.48 7.29 8.80
CA THR A 121 20.67 6.48 9.14
C THR A 121 21.20 5.70 7.95
N ILE A 122 20.37 5.35 6.98
CA ILE A 122 20.75 4.61 5.77
C ILE A 122 21.21 5.58 4.67
N MET A 123 20.66 6.79 4.65
CA MET A 123 20.87 7.80 3.62
C MET A 123 22.36 8.07 3.28
N PRO A 124 23.30 8.22 4.23
CA PRO A 124 24.68 8.52 3.90
C PRO A 124 25.37 7.47 3.03
N VAL A 125 24.90 6.21 3.08
CA VAL A 125 25.47 5.08 2.32
C VAL A 125 24.96 5.03 0.88
N VAL A 126 23.72 5.49 0.66
CA VAL A 126 23.03 5.37 -0.63
C VAL A 126 22.76 6.75 -1.27
N TRP A 127 23.34 7.81 -0.72
CA TRP A 127 23.05 9.17 -1.17
C TRP A 127 23.47 9.41 -2.62
N VAL A 128 22.49 9.82 -3.41
CA VAL A 128 22.70 10.40 -4.74
C VAL A 128 22.13 11.81 -4.69
N GLN A 129 22.90 12.82 -5.10
CA GLN A 129 22.46 14.21 -5.06
C GLN A 129 21.30 14.45 -6.02
N PRO A 130 20.08 14.74 -5.52
CA PRO A 130 18.95 15.01 -6.38
C PRO A 130 19.06 16.35 -7.12
N THR A 131 18.53 16.40 -8.33
CA THR A 131 18.30 17.64 -9.06
C THR A 131 17.19 18.47 -8.40
N LEU A 132 17.09 19.75 -8.74
CA LEU A 132 16.04 20.62 -8.21
C LEU A 132 14.62 20.10 -8.54
N ILE A 133 14.44 19.53 -9.72
CA ILE A 133 13.16 18.94 -10.15
C ILE A 133 12.81 17.71 -9.29
N GLU A 134 13.79 16.85 -9.03
CA GLU A 134 13.59 15.68 -8.17
C GLU A 134 13.25 16.07 -6.73
N TRP A 135 13.84 17.15 -6.21
CA TRP A 135 13.45 17.70 -4.90
C TRP A 135 11.98 18.12 -4.86
N TYR A 136 11.49 18.83 -5.90
CA TYR A 136 10.07 19.18 -5.98
C TYR A 136 9.17 17.95 -6.08
N MET A 137 9.57 16.94 -6.87
CA MET A 137 8.83 15.68 -6.99
C MET A 137 8.77 14.92 -5.66
N MET A 138 9.90 14.81 -4.95
CA MET A 138 9.98 14.17 -3.62
C MET A 138 9.08 14.89 -2.60
N PHE A 139 9.10 16.23 -2.60
CA PHE A 139 8.22 17.02 -1.73
C PHE A 139 6.75 16.77 -2.07
N ALA A 140 6.38 16.81 -3.34
CA ALA A 140 5.01 16.55 -3.79
C ALA A 140 4.53 15.14 -3.39
N ILE A 141 5.36 14.11 -3.61
CA ILE A 141 5.06 12.73 -3.20
C ILE A 141 4.85 12.67 -1.70
N GLY A 142 5.75 13.24 -0.90
CA GLY A 142 5.64 13.24 0.56
C GLY A 142 4.39 13.97 1.06
N PHE A 143 4.04 15.09 0.44
CA PHE A 143 2.86 15.88 0.77
C PHE A 143 1.56 15.10 0.49
N PHE A 144 1.39 14.59 -0.73
CA PHE A 144 0.19 13.83 -1.09
C PHE A 144 0.10 12.51 -0.35
N ALA A 145 1.22 11.81 -0.15
CA ALA A 145 1.27 10.59 0.65
C ALA A 145 0.84 10.84 2.11
N SER A 146 1.26 11.96 2.70
CA SER A 146 0.88 12.33 4.06
C SER A 146 -0.62 12.59 4.18
N ILE A 147 -1.22 13.28 3.20
CA ILE A 147 -2.68 13.49 3.15
C ILE A 147 -3.40 12.15 3.00
N GLY A 148 -3.00 11.31 2.04
CA GLY A 148 -3.60 10.00 1.83
C GLY A 148 -3.50 9.11 3.08
N HIS A 149 -2.36 9.14 3.75
CA HIS A 149 -2.15 8.38 4.99
C HIS A 149 -3.00 8.89 6.16
N LEU A 150 -3.18 10.22 6.27
CA LEU A 150 -4.08 10.80 7.26
C LEU A 150 -5.54 10.36 7.02
N LEU A 151 -5.99 10.41 5.76
CA LEU A 151 -7.33 9.96 5.38
C LEU A 151 -7.52 8.46 5.66
N LEU A 152 -6.49 7.64 5.42
CA LEU A 152 -6.50 6.22 5.75
C LEU A 152 -6.62 6.00 7.26
N ILE A 153 -5.85 6.71 8.08
CA ILE A 153 -5.93 6.61 9.54
C ILE A 153 -7.33 7.01 10.02
N LEU A 154 -7.88 8.09 9.47
CA LEU A 154 -9.23 8.55 9.78
C LEU A 154 -10.28 7.51 9.37
N SER A 155 -10.19 6.93 8.18
CA SER A 155 -11.15 5.89 7.73
C SER A 155 -11.13 4.67 8.64
N LEU A 156 -9.95 4.22 9.07
CA LEU A 156 -9.77 3.12 10.02
C LEU A 156 -10.26 3.46 11.43
N ARG A 157 -10.44 4.74 11.77
CA ARG A 157 -11.05 5.16 13.02
C ARG A 157 -12.57 4.97 12.99
N TYR A 158 -13.21 5.25 11.85
CA TYR A 158 -14.67 5.27 11.74
C TYR A 158 -15.29 3.98 11.19
N ALA A 159 -14.50 3.10 10.58
CA ALA A 159 -15.01 1.86 9.99
C ALA A 159 -14.10 0.66 10.28
N ASP A 160 -14.68 -0.53 10.26
CA ASP A 160 -13.97 -1.79 10.39
C ASP A 160 -12.90 -1.92 9.29
N ALA A 161 -11.73 -2.46 9.64
CA ALA A 161 -10.67 -2.69 8.66
C ALA A 161 -11.11 -3.62 7.54
N SER A 162 -11.88 -4.66 7.87
CA SER A 162 -12.46 -5.59 6.90
C SER A 162 -13.53 -4.99 5.99
N LYS A 163 -14.18 -3.88 6.39
CA LYS A 163 -15.07 -3.12 5.50
C LYS A 163 -14.28 -2.27 4.52
N LEU A 164 -13.15 -1.73 4.95
CA LEU A 164 -12.32 -0.84 4.15
C LEU A 164 -11.40 -1.61 3.19
N ALA A 165 -11.06 -2.85 3.50
CA ALA A 165 -10.12 -3.65 2.71
C ALA A 165 -10.45 -3.69 1.20
N PRO A 166 -11.70 -3.93 0.73
CA PRO A 166 -12.00 -3.93 -0.69
C PRO A 166 -11.75 -2.60 -1.39
N PHE A 167 -11.86 -1.48 -0.65
CA PHE A 167 -11.60 -0.14 -1.22
C PHE A 167 -10.15 0.09 -1.59
N GLY A 168 -9.20 -0.71 -1.05
CA GLY A 168 -7.80 -0.67 -1.47
C GLY A 168 -7.61 -0.92 -2.98
N TYR A 169 -8.51 -1.68 -3.60
CA TYR A 169 -8.44 -1.94 -5.05
C TYR A 169 -8.89 -0.75 -5.92
N PHE A 170 -9.52 0.28 -5.34
CA PHE A 170 -9.83 1.54 -6.07
C PHE A 170 -8.57 2.26 -6.54
N GLU A 171 -7.42 2.00 -5.95
CA GLU A 171 -6.13 2.50 -6.41
C GLU A 171 -5.87 2.12 -7.88
N ILE A 172 -6.31 0.94 -8.32
CA ILE A 172 -6.17 0.50 -9.71
C ILE A 172 -6.92 1.44 -10.65
N ILE A 173 -8.15 1.81 -10.30
CA ILE A 173 -8.99 2.73 -11.09
C ILE A 173 -8.32 4.09 -11.19
N THR A 174 -7.81 4.60 -10.07
CA THR A 174 -7.09 5.88 -10.03
C THR A 174 -5.83 5.84 -10.89
N ASN A 175 -5.07 4.76 -10.82
CA ASN A 175 -3.85 4.57 -11.63
C ASN A 175 -4.16 4.49 -13.13
N ILE A 176 -5.27 3.87 -13.54
CA ILE A 176 -5.73 3.83 -14.94
C ILE A 176 -6.06 5.24 -15.43
N ILE A 177 -6.82 6.01 -14.63
CA ILE A 177 -7.20 7.38 -14.97
C ILE A 177 -5.96 8.27 -15.11
N ILE A 178 -5.05 8.22 -14.15
CA ILE A 178 -3.78 8.99 -14.20
C ILE A 178 -2.94 8.54 -15.40
N GLY A 179 -2.82 7.24 -15.63
CA GLY A 179 -2.10 6.67 -16.77
C GLY A 179 -2.62 7.18 -18.11
N TYR A 180 -3.94 7.27 -18.23
CA TYR A 180 -4.58 7.82 -19.44
C TYR A 180 -4.30 9.32 -19.62
N TYR A 181 -4.56 10.15 -18.60
CA TYR A 181 -4.46 11.60 -18.74
C TYR A 181 -3.03 12.14 -18.80
N PHE A 182 -2.10 11.53 -18.07
CA PHE A 182 -0.73 12.05 -17.97
C PHE A 182 0.28 11.32 -18.87
N PHE A 183 0.02 10.07 -19.20
CA PHE A 183 0.95 9.23 -19.97
C PHE A 183 0.39 8.77 -21.31
N ASN A 184 -0.84 9.18 -21.68
CA ASN A 184 -1.55 8.74 -22.89
C ASN A 184 -1.63 7.19 -23.02
N HIS A 185 -1.59 6.48 -21.90
CA HIS A 185 -1.78 5.04 -21.89
C HIS A 185 -3.26 4.71 -21.92
N PHE A 186 -3.79 4.41 -23.13
CA PHE A 186 -5.20 4.06 -23.28
C PHE A 186 -5.46 2.68 -22.63
N PRO A 187 -6.48 2.57 -21.75
CA PRO A 187 -6.87 1.29 -21.19
C PRO A 187 -7.31 0.34 -22.31
N ASP A 188 -6.84 -0.88 -22.27
CA ASP A 188 -7.26 -1.90 -23.23
C ASP A 188 -8.61 -2.55 -22.83
N THR A 189 -9.14 -3.39 -23.73
CA THR A 189 -10.46 -4.02 -23.55
C THR A 189 -10.58 -4.81 -22.24
N TRP A 190 -9.49 -5.42 -21.78
CA TRP A 190 -9.46 -6.20 -20.53
C TRP A 190 -9.48 -5.35 -19.27
N THR A 191 -9.06 -4.11 -19.38
CA THR A 191 -9.09 -3.16 -18.27
C THR A 191 -10.53 -2.71 -17.93
N PHE A 192 -11.47 -2.89 -18.86
CA PHE A 192 -12.89 -2.58 -18.68
C PHE A 192 -13.74 -3.76 -18.19
N LEU A 193 -13.17 -4.95 -18.06
CA LEU A 193 -13.83 -6.13 -17.46
C LEU A 193 -13.72 -6.15 -15.94
#